data_2994e216523fa8bc16d67978823e7d25
#
_entry.id   2994e216523fa8bc16d67978823e7d25
#
_cell.length_a   1.000
_cell.length_b   1.000
_cell.length_c   1.000
_cell.angle_alpha   90.00
_cell.angle_beta   90.00
_cell.angle_gamma   90.00
#
_symmetry.space_group_name_H-M   'P 1'
#
loop_
_entity.id
_entity.type
_entity.pdbx_description
1 polymer ?
#
loop_
_entity_poly.entity_id
_entity_poly.type
_entity_poly.pdbx_seq_one_letter_code
_entity_poly.pdbx_strand_id
1 'polypeptide(L)'
;TILKIQFPAEYLTYDRTFNFGSNLKGNVLEISFNDLFAEEQKSILICFKTKGKLSTPLAIESSIEYSNANVDPTVIVSDVRKSEMKPAADDKEYDTGYNHAASEGYAHGITQELYDKAVENANAEHYAEAKVVVKEARDILDVHFKKVGENVYLREFDKQLSEYALLIDNMKDMDRETFRYNVKLSKEYGMKRKIRSKF
;
A
#
# COMPACT_ATOMS: atom_id res chain seq x y z
N THR A 1 20.64 -3.90 -0.99
CA THR A 1 20.26 -2.90 0.03
C THR A 1 19.18 -3.46 0.94
N ILE A 2 19.34 -3.27 2.25
CA ILE A 2 18.39 -3.73 3.28
C ILE A 2 17.97 -2.53 4.12
N LEU A 3 16.66 -2.30 4.23
CA LEU A 3 16.07 -1.35 5.17
C LEU A 3 15.55 -2.13 6.37
N LYS A 4 15.93 -1.70 7.56
CA LYS A 4 15.42 -2.25 8.83
C LYS A 4 14.65 -1.17 9.57
N ILE A 5 13.47 -1.51 10.05
CA ILE A 5 12.60 -0.63 10.83
C ILE A 5 12.38 -1.27 12.18
N GLN A 6 12.91 -0.66 13.22
CA GLN A 6 12.67 -1.08 14.61
C GLN A 6 11.55 -0.22 15.20
N PHE A 7 10.52 -0.87 15.72
CA PHE A 7 9.35 -0.20 16.27
C PHE A 7 9.01 -0.72 17.68
N PRO A 8 8.36 0.10 18.53
CA PRO A 8 7.98 -0.28 19.89
C PRO A 8 6.78 -1.25 19.86
N ALA A 9 7.07 -2.57 19.91
CA ALA A 9 6.06 -3.63 19.79
C ALA A 9 5.04 -3.66 20.94
N GLU A 10 5.29 -2.96 22.03
CA GLU A 10 4.33 -2.78 23.13
C GLU A 10 3.15 -1.88 22.73
N TYR A 11 3.38 -0.91 21.82
CA TYR A 11 2.38 0.05 21.37
C TYR A 11 1.90 -0.17 19.94
N LEU A 12 2.72 -0.83 19.10
CA LEU A 12 2.46 -1.01 17.69
C LEU A 12 2.45 -2.50 17.31
N THR A 13 1.58 -2.84 16.36
CA THR A 13 1.62 -4.12 15.65
C THR A 13 1.85 -3.83 14.17
N TYR A 14 2.82 -4.48 13.56
CA TYR A 14 2.98 -4.45 12.11
C TYR A 14 1.73 -5.02 11.44
N ASP A 15 1.20 -4.32 10.45
CA ASP A 15 0.05 -4.75 9.65
C ASP A 15 0.53 -5.21 8.27
N ARG A 16 1.12 -4.32 7.48
CA ARG A 16 1.58 -4.63 6.11
C ARG A 16 2.59 -3.62 5.57
N THR A 17 3.24 -4.03 4.46
CA THR A 17 4.06 -3.18 3.61
C THR A 17 3.52 -3.27 2.19
N PHE A 18 3.30 -2.13 1.53
CA PHE A 18 2.86 -2.11 0.14
C PHE A 18 4.05 -2.18 -0.82
N ASN A 19 3.88 -2.92 -1.92
CA ASN A 19 4.80 -3.04 -3.05
C ASN A 19 6.18 -3.69 -2.76
N PHE A 20 6.49 -4.04 -1.52
CA PHE A 20 7.75 -4.68 -1.16
C PHE A 20 7.53 -5.88 -0.27
N GLY A 21 8.29 -6.94 -0.52
CA GLY A 21 8.38 -8.06 0.41
C GLY A 21 9.05 -7.63 1.71
N SER A 22 8.52 -8.06 2.83
CA SER A 22 9.06 -7.75 4.15
C SER A 22 9.15 -9.00 5.02
N ASN A 23 10.11 -9.02 5.94
CA ASN A 23 10.31 -10.08 6.90
C ASN A 23 10.33 -9.49 8.31
N LEU A 24 9.39 -9.94 9.15
CA LEU A 24 9.27 -9.48 10.54
C LEU A 24 10.01 -10.43 11.47
N LYS A 25 10.99 -9.90 12.21
CA LYS A 25 11.76 -10.58 13.24
C LYS A 25 11.60 -9.87 14.59
N GLY A 26 10.70 -10.36 15.41
CA GLY A 26 10.35 -9.68 16.66
C GLY A 26 9.73 -8.32 16.40
N ASN A 27 10.43 -7.25 16.79
CA ASN A 27 10.01 -5.85 16.53
C ASN A 27 10.88 -5.15 15.46
N VAL A 28 11.59 -5.90 14.64
CA VAL A 28 12.37 -5.40 13.52
C VAL A 28 11.76 -5.91 12.22
N LEU A 29 11.35 -4.98 11.37
CA LEU A 29 10.89 -5.25 10.02
C LEU A 29 12.07 -5.07 9.06
N GLU A 30 12.40 -6.11 8.30
CA GLU A 30 13.42 -6.08 7.26
C GLU A 30 12.77 -6.03 5.87
N ILE A 31 13.22 -5.09 5.04
CA ILE A 31 12.77 -4.93 3.65
C ILE A 31 14.00 -4.95 2.77
N SER A 32 14.06 -5.92 1.86
CA SER A 32 15.17 -6.05 0.91
C SER A 32 14.81 -5.35 -0.40
N PHE A 33 15.73 -4.56 -0.88
CA PHE A 33 15.66 -3.95 -2.20
C PHE A 33 16.69 -4.58 -3.11
N ASN A 34 16.35 -4.66 -4.37
CA ASN A 34 17.33 -4.80 -5.43
C ASN A 34 18.19 -3.53 -5.48
N ASP A 35 19.01 -3.40 -6.48
CA ASP A 35 19.93 -2.27 -6.63
C ASP A 35 19.20 -0.92 -6.56
N LEU A 36 19.83 0.03 -5.89
CA LEU A 36 19.48 1.45 -5.92
C LEU A 36 20.48 2.14 -6.83
N PHE A 37 19.98 2.76 -7.90
CA PHE A 37 20.82 3.55 -8.82
C PHE A 37 21.03 4.97 -8.26
N ALA A 38 22.08 5.63 -8.73
CA ALA A 38 22.33 7.03 -8.39
C ALA A 38 21.09 7.88 -8.72
N GLU A 39 20.69 8.76 -7.81
CA GLU A 39 19.51 9.64 -7.92
C GLU A 39 18.14 8.93 -7.90
N GLU A 40 18.11 7.60 -7.75
CA GLU A 40 16.86 6.88 -7.60
C GLU A 40 16.26 7.10 -6.21
N GLN A 41 14.97 7.46 -6.16
CA GLN A 41 14.18 7.51 -4.93
C GLN A 41 13.22 6.33 -4.89
N LYS A 42 13.19 5.63 -3.75
CA LYS A 42 12.17 4.60 -3.46
C LYS A 42 11.40 5.00 -2.22
N SER A 43 10.09 5.09 -2.37
CA SER A 43 9.18 5.33 -1.25
C SER A 43 8.51 4.02 -0.86
N ILE A 44 8.45 3.78 0.45
CA ILE A 44 7.84 2.58 1.02
C ILE A 44 6.77 3.02 1.98
N LEU A 45 5.59 2.46 1.82
CA LEU A 45 4.52 2.63 2.79
C LEU A 45 4.42 1.40 3.67
N ILE A 46 4.57 1.63 4.97
CA ILE A 46 4.49 0.61 6.01
C ILE A 46 3.35 0.98 6.94
N CYS A 47 2.44 0.04 7.18
CA CYS A 47 1.30 0.24 8.04
C CYS A 47 1.48 -0.48 9.37
N PHE A 48 1.21 0.27 10.45
CA PHE A 48 1.14 -0.25 11.81
C PHE A 48 -0.23 0.03 12.41
N LYS A 49 -0.71 -0.89 13.25
CA LYS A 49 -1.89 -0.70 14.09
C LYS A 49 -1.46 -0.36 15.50
N THR A 50 -2.09 0.65 16.11
CA THR A 50 -1.86 0.99 17.51
C THR A 50 -2.54 0.00 18.44
N LYS A 51 -1.85 -0.39 19.51
CA LYS A 51 -2.38 -1.22 20.59
C LYS A 51 -2.96 -0.32 21.68
N GLY A 52 -4.16 0.21 21.44
CA GLY A 52 -4.83 1.12 22.36
C GLY A 52 -4.49 2.60 22.12
N LYS A 53 -4.85 3.45 23.11
CA LYS A 53 -4.63 4.89 23.04
C LYS A 53 -3.18 5.22 23.37
N LEU A 54 -2.53 5.94 22.47
CA LEU A 54 -1.19 6.45 22.70
C LEU A 54 -1.26 7.72 23.58
N SER A 55 -0.47 7.75 24.62
CA SER A 55 -0.38 8.91 25.55
C SER A 55 1.01 9.56 25.53
N THR A 56 2.00 8.91 24.95
CA THR A 56 3.38 9.37 24.88
C THR A 56 3.90 9.27 23.43
N PRO A 57 4.88 10.11 23.06
CA PRO A 57 5.54 9.99 21.77
C PRO A 57 6.18 8.61 21.60
N LEU A 58 6.12 8.07 20.38
CA LEU A 58 6.75 6.81 20.00
C LEU A 58 7.93 7.06 19.08
N ALA A 59 9.07 6.46 19.40
CA ALA A 59 10.24 6.47 18.52
C ALA A 59 10.23 5.24 17.60
N ILE A 60 10.46 5.50 16.31
CA ILE A 60 10.74 4.47 15.30
C ILE A 60 12.16 4.70 14.82
N GLU A 61 12.99 3.67 14.89
CA GLU A 61 14.34 3.71 14.35
C GLU A 61 14.35 3.02 12.99
N SER A 62 14.93 3.69 12.01
CA SER A 62 15.15 3.12 10.67
C SER A 62 16.66 3.09 10.38
N SER A 63 17.13 1.99 9.84
CA SER A 63 18.49 1.87 9.34
C SER A 63 18.50 1.28 7.94
N ILE A 64 19.40 1.80 7.11
CA ILE A 64 19.62 1.28 5.77
C ILE A 64 21.06 0.74 5.69
N GLU A 65 21.20 -0.48 5.18
CA GLU A 65 22.48 -1.12 4.94
C GLU A 65 22.63 -1.37 3.43
N TYR A 66 23.74 -0.90 2.87
CA TYR A 66 24.02 -1.10 1.45
C TYR A 66 25.51 -1.23 1.19
N SER A 67 25.90 -1.86 0.09
CA SER A 67 27.24 -1.83 -0.44
C SER A 67 27.31 -0.92 -1.67
N ASN A 68 28.40 -0.16 -1.80
CA ASN A 68 28.61 0.70 -2.98
C ASN A 68 29.48 -0.05 -3.99
N ALA A 69 28.85 -0.58 -5.05
CA ALA A 69 29.53 -1.35 -6.08
C ALA A 69 30.60 -0.54 -6.87
N ASN A 70 30.49 0.81 -6.88
CA ASN A 70 31.43 1.66 -7.58
C ASN A 70 32.68 2.01 -6.77
N VAL A 71 32.66 1.79 -5.46
CA VAL A 71 33.80 2.09 -4.55
C VAL A 71 34.44 0.80 -4.08
N ASP A 72 33.74 0.07 -3.20
CA ASP A 72 34.15 -1.24 -2.70
C ASP A 72 32.89 -2.03 -2.33
N PRO A 73 32.49 -3.05 -3.11
CA PRO A 73 31.30 -3.83 -2.84
C PRO A 73 31.37 -4.68 -1.57
N THR A 74 32.55 -4.84 -0.98
CA THR A 74 32.73 -5.58 0.28
C THR A 74 32.47 -4.73 1.52
N VAL A 75 32.47 -3.40 1.39
CA VAL A 75 32.19 -2.47 2.48
C VAL A 75 30.70 -2.23 2.60
N ILE A 76 30.14 -2.56 3.77
CA ILE A 76 28.75 -2.26 4.10
C ILE A 76 28.68 -0.88 4.75
N VAL A 77 27.90 0.01 4.14
CA VAL A 77 27.58 1.33 4.70
C VAL A 77 26.25 1.24 5.43
N SER A 78 26.18 1.82 6.62
CA SER A 78 24.95 1.90 7.40
C SER A 78 24.64 3.36 7.74
N ASP A 79 23.39 3.76 7.52
CA ASP A 79 22.83 5.04 7.99
C ASP A 79 21.63 4.76 8.88
N VAL A 80 21.56 5.45 10.03
CA VAL A 80 20.52 5.25 11.04
C VAL A 80 19.78 6.55 11.28
N ARG A 81 18.45 6.48 11.28
CA ARG A 81 17.57 7.62 11.55
C ARG A 81 16.52 7.27 12.59
N LYS A 82 16.22 8.23 13.46
CA LYS A 82 15.13 8.14 14.43
C LYS A 82 14.01 9.11 14.02
N SER A 83 12.81 8.59 13.98
CA SER A 83 11.59 9.36 13.76
C SER A 83 10.69 9.26 14.98
N GLU A 84 10.04 10.35 15.35
CA GLU A 84 9.12 10.39 16.48
C GLU A 84 7.70 10.61 15.98
N MET A 85 6.77 9.75 16.42
CA MET A 85 5.34 9.94 16.24
C MET A 85 4.74 10.46 17.53
N LYS A 86 4.04 11.60 17.46
CA LYS A 86 3.34 12.20 18.61
C LYS A 86 1.85 11.95 18.51
N PRO A 87 1.18 11.53 19.60
CA PRO A 87 -0.26 11.50 19.62
C PRO A 87 -0.79 12.95 19.53
N ALA A 88 -1.82 13.16 18.71
CA ALA A 88 -2.51 14.45 18.67
C ALA A 88 -3.30 14.68 19.96
N ALA A 89 -3.30 15.90 20.47
CA ALA A 89 -4.04 16.26 21.68
C ALA A 89 -5.55 16.37 21.42
N ASP A 90 -5.92 16.79 20.20
CA ASP A 90 -7.31 16.95 19.78
C ASP A 90 -7.45 16.69 18.25
N ASP A 91 -8.69 16.73 17.76
CA ASP A 91 -9.02 16.52 16.35
C ASP A 91 -8.38 17.58 15.43
N LYS A 92 -8.24 18.81 15.90
CA LYS A 92 -7.62 19.90 15.13
C LYS A 92 -6.12 19.66 14.93
N GLU A 93 -5.41 19.23 15.98
CA GLU A 93 -4.00 18.88 15.89
C GLU A 93 -3.83 17.65 14.99
N TYR A 94 -4.71 16.65 15.10
CA TYR A 94 -4.71 15.47 14.23
C TYR A 94 -4.88 15.87 12.75
N ASP A 95 -5.85 16.73 12.43
CA ASP A 95 -6.10 17.16 11.05
C ASP A 95 -4.95 18.02 10.50
N THR A 96 -4.33 18.85 11.35
CA THR A 96 -3.17 19.66 10.94
C THR A 96 -1.92 18.81 10.71
N GLY A 97 -1.73 17.75 11.51
CA GLY A 97 -0.59 16.82 11.40
C GLY A 97 -0.81 15.71 10.38
N TYR A 98 -1.97 15.66 9.73
CA TYR A 98 -2.32 14.59 8.81
C TYR A 98 -1.45 14.61 7.54
N ASN A 99 -0.73 13.52 7.31
CA ASN A 99 0.13 13.41 6.14
C ASN A 99 -0.66 12.97 4.90
N HIS A 100 -0.97 13.93 4.03
CA HIS A 100 -1.77 13.69 2.81
C HIS A 100 -1.10 12.66 1.88
N ALA A 101 0.21 12.73 1.68
CA ALA A 101 0.93 11.79 0.81
C ALA A 101 0.89 10.35 1.36
N ALA A 102 1.07 10.18 2.67
CA ALA A 102 0.94 8.86 3.30
C ALA A 102 -0.49 8.31 3.20
N SER A 103 -1.51 9.16 3.36
CA SER A 103 -2.91 8.79 3.20
C SER A 103 -3.25 8.40 1.76
N GLU A 104 -2.75 9.15 0.79
CA GLU A 104 -2.92 8.86 -0.64
C GLU A 104 -2.27 7.52 -1.00
N GLY A 105 -1.02 7.30 -0.55
CA GLY A 105 -0.32 6.03 -0.73
C GLY A 105 -1.07 4.86 -0.09
N TYR A 106 -1.64 5.04 1.10
CA TYR A 106 -2.46 4.02 1.75
C TYR A 106 -3.74 3.73 0.96
N ALA A 107 -4.50 4.76 0.57
CA ALA A 107 -5.71 4.59 -0.21
C ALA A 107 -5.44 3.87 -1.52
N HIS A 108 -4.37 4.23 -2.23
CA HIS A 108 -3.94 3.55 -3.45
C HIS A 108 -3.57 2.08 -3.19
N GLY A 109 -2.70 1.82 -2.20
CA GLY A 109 -2.19 0.48 -1.92
C GLY A 109 -3.29 -0.49 -1.51
N ILE A 110 -4.15 -0.10 -0.55
CA ILE A 110 -5.24 -0.96 -0.08
C ILE A 110 -6.30 -1.21 -1.16
N THR A 111 -6.63 -0.17 -1.95
CA THR A 111 -7.59 -0.31 -3.05
C THR A 111 -7.05 -1.22 -4.16
N GLN A 112 -5.75 -1.19 -4.42
CA GLN A 112 -5.11 -2.12 -5.37
C GLN A 112 -5.17 -3.57 -4.89
N GLU A 113 -4.89 -3.83 -3.59
CA GLU A 113 -5.00 -5.18 -3.02
C GLU A 113 -6.45 -5.70 -3.11
N LEU A 114 -7.43 -4.85 -2.81
CA LEU A 114 -8.84 -5.20 -2.92
C LEU A 114 -9.25 -5.44 -4.37
N TYR A 115 -8.75 -4.65 -5.31
CA TYR A 115 -9.00 -4.91 -6.73
C TYR A 115 -8.45 -6.27 -7.17
N ASP A 116 -7.20 -6.58 -6.81
CA ASP A 116 -6.59 -7.88 -7.12
C ASP A 116 -7.43 -9.05 -6.54
N LYS A 117 -7.88 -8.91 -5.30
CA LYS A 117 -8.77 -9.88 -4.64
C LYS A 117 -10.14 -10.01 -5.34
N ALA A 118 -10.71 -8.89 -5.81
CA ALA A 118 -11.96 -8.93 -6.56
C ALA A 118 -11.78 -9.67 -7.90
N VAL A 119 -10.64 -9.45 -8.58
CA VAL A 119 -10.29 -10.19 -9.81
C VAL A 119 -10.12 -11.69 -9.53
N GLU A 120 -9.47 -12.06 -8.43
CA GLU A 120 -9.34 -13.47 -8.03
C GLU A 120 -10.70 -14.13 -7.76
N ASN A 121 -11.58 -13.45 -7.00
CA ASN A 121 -12.92 -13.95 -6.73
C ASN A 121 -13.75 -14.10 -8.03
N ALA A 122 -13.71 -13.11 -8.92
CA ALA A 122 -14.42 -13.19 -10.19
C ALA A 122 -13.90 -14.34 -11.08
N ASN A 123 -12.59 -14.59 -11.06
CA ASN A 123 -11.98 -15.74 -11.77
C ASN A 123 -12.42 -17.09 -11.21
N ALA A 124 -12.68 -17.15 -9.91
CA ALA A 124 -13.20 -18.34 -9.24
C ALA A 124 -14.74 -18.45 -9.35
N GLU A 125 -15.38 -17.58 -10.16
CA GLU A 125 -16.84 -17.49 -10.33
C GLU A 125 -17.59 -17.08 -9.05
N HIS A 126 -16.88 -16.54 -8.05
CA HIS A 126 -17.44 -16.00 -6.82
C HIS A 126 -17.86 -14.54 -7.03
N TYR A 127 -18.82 -14.30 -7.90
CA TYR A 127 -19.20 -12.95 -8.37
C TYR A 127 -19.77 -12.07 -7.27
N ALA A 128 -20.53 -12.65 -6.33
CA ALA A 128 -21.11 -11.90 -5.20
C ALA A 128 -20.00 -11.36 -4.29
N GLU A 129 -19.02 -12.20 -3.95
CA GLU A 129 -17.86 -11.83 -3.14
C GLU A 129 -16.98 -10.81 -3.86
N ALA A 130 -16.78 -10.96 -5.17
CA ALA A 130 -16.04 -9.98 -5.97
C ALA A 130 -16.67 -8.59 -5.90
N LYS A 131 -18.00 -8.48 -6.00
CA LYS A 131 -18.72 -7.20 -5.88
C LYS A 131 -18.62 -6.60 -4.49
N VAL A 132 -18.68 -7.40 -3.43
CA VAL A 132 -18.48 -6.92 -2.05
C VAL A 132 -17.11 -6.29 -1.91
N VAL A 133 -16.07 -6.94 -2.43
CA VAL A 133 -14.69 -6.44 -2.37
C VAL A 133 -14.53 -5.15 -3.19
N VAL A 134 -15.14 -5.04 -4.39
CA VAL A 134 -15.13 -3.80 -5.18
C VAL A 134 -15.80 -2.66 -4.41
N LYS A 135 -16.94 -2.95 -3.76
CA LYS A 135 -17.62 -1.95 -2.94
C LYS A 135 -16.74 -1.47 -1.79
N GLU A 136 -16.09 -2.39 -1.07
CA GLU A 136 -15.15 -2.06 0.02
C GLU A 136 -14.03 -1.13 -0.47
N ALA A 137 -13.44 -1.42 -1.64
CA ALA A 137 -12.41 -0.59 -2.24
C ALA A 137 -12.91 0.84 -2.51
N ARG A 138 -14.12 0.98 -3.04
CA ARG A 138 -14.73 2.29 -3.32
C ARG A 138 -15.08 3.06 -2.04
N ASP A 139 -15.59 2.37 -1.02
CA ASP A 139 -15.89 2.98 0.28
C ASP A 139 -14.61 3.59 0.92
N ILE A 140 -13.46 2.93 0.76
CA ILE A 140 -12.15 3.46 1.21
C ILE A 140 -11.77 4.73 0.44
N LEU A 141 -11.93 4.74 -0.89
CA LEU A 141 -11.67 5.93 -1.70
C LEU A 141 -12.60 7.09 -1.33
N ASP A 142 -13.87 6.82 -1.08
CA ASP A 142 -14.83 7.84 -0.64
C ASP A 142 -14.44 8.48 0.71
N VAL A 143 -13.97 7.68 1.66
CA VAL A 143 -13.44 8.18 2.94
C VAL A 143 -12.22 9.06 2.72
N HIS A 144 -11.29 8.62 1.85
CA HIS A 144 -10.11 9.40 1.51
C HIS A 144 -10.47 10.74 0.86
N PHE A 145 -11.37 10.75 -0.15
CA PHE A 145 -11.79 11.96 -0.84
C PHE A 145 -12.44 12.98 0.11
N LYS A 146 -13.25 12.52 1.05
CA LYS A 146 -13.87 13.40 2.07
C LYS A 146 -12.85 14.04 3.01
N LYS A 147 -11.77 13.33 3.32
CA LYS A 147 -10.79 13.76 4.32
C LYS A 147 -9.61 14.54 3.73
N VAL A 148 -9.12 14.13 2.59
CA VAL A 148 -7.90 14.65 1.97
C VAL A 148 -8.19 15.49 0.72
N GLY A 149 -9.30 15.22 0.06
CA GLY A 149 -9.67 15.81 -1.21
C GLY A 149 -9.46 14.86 -2.38
N GLU A 150 -9.84 15.34 -3.57
CA GLU A 150 -9.79 14.53 -4.77
C GLU A 150 -8.39 14.53 -5.39
N ASN A 151 -7.97 13.35 -5.80
CA ASN A 151 -6.78 13.11 -6.61
C ASN A 151 -7.18 12.49 -7.94
N VAL A 152 -6.62 12.98 -9.04
CA VAL A 152 -6.98 12.55 -10.40
C VAL A 152 -6.75 11.04 -10.59
N TYR A 153 -5.65 10.51 -10.06
CA TYR A 153 -5.33 9.08 -10.18
C TYR A 153 -6.30 8.19 -9.40
N LEU A 154 -6.64 8.58 -8.17
CA LEU A 154 -7.59 7.85 -7.34
C LEU A 154 -9.03 7.96 -7.88
N ARG A 155 -9.40 9.09 -8.49
CA ARG A 155 -10.70 9.23 -9.18
C ARG A 155 -10.79 8.35 -10.42
N GLU A 156 -9.74 8.28 -11.21
CA GLU A 156 -9.71 7.35 -12.34
C GLU A 156 -9.77 5.89 -11.87
N PHE A 157 -9.16 5.59 -10.72
CA PHE A 157 -9.25 4.27 -10.12
C PHE A 157 -10.68 3.94 -9.64
N ASP A 158 -11.37 4.86 -8.98
CA ASP A 158 -12.78 4.68 -8.58
C ASP A 158 -13.68 4.42 -9.78
N LYS A 159 -13.47 5.19 -10.88
CA LYS A 159 -14.20 4.97 -12.14
C LYS A 159 -13.98 3.55 -12.67
N GLN A 160 -12.73 3.08 -12.70
CA GLN A 160 -12.43 1.73 -13.17
C GLN A 160 -12.99 0.63 -12.26
N LEU A 161 -13.05 0.85 -10.93
CA LEU A 161 -13.74 -0.04 -10.01
C LEU A 161 -15.25 -0.10 -10.31
N SER A 162 -15.87 1.03 -10.65
CA SER A 162 -17.27 1.09 -11.04
C SER A 162 -17.54 0.31 -12.34
N GLU A 163 -16.68 0.50 -13.34
CA GLU A 163 -16.74 -0.25 -14.61
C GLU A 163 -16.52 -1.75 -14.39
N TYR A 164 -15.61 -2.11 -13.48
CA TYR A 164 -15.35 -3.51 -13.14
C TYR A 164 -16.54 -4.15 -12.41
N ALA A 165 -17.23 -3.41 -11.53
CA ALA A 165 -18.44 -3.90 -10.89
C ALA A 165 -19.54 -4.24 -11.93
N LEU A 166 -19.73 -3.39 -12.95
CA LEU A 166 -20.65 -3.65 -14.05
C LEU A 166 -20.22 -4.86 -14.90
N LEU A 167 -18.91 -5.02 -15.12
CA LEU A 167 -18.40 -6.17 -15.84
C LEU A 167 -18.69 -7.49 -15.09
N ILE A 168 -18.50 -7.51 -13.76
CA ILE A 168 -18.83 -8.69 -12.93
C ILE A 168 -20.30 -9.09 -13.05
N ASP A 169 -21.23 -8.12 -13.16
CA ASP A 169 -22.64 -8.42 -13.33
C ASP A 169 -22.94 -9.17 -14.63
N ASN A 170 -22.18 -8.87 -15.67
CA ASN A 170 -22.35 -9.49 -16.99
C ASN A 170 -21.55 -10.81 -17.14
N MET A 171 -20.58 -11.08 -16.26
CA MET A 171 -19.70 -12.25 -16.39
C MET A 171 -20.43 -13.59 -16.33
N LYS A 172 -21.56 -13.66 -15.64
CA LYS A 172 -22.39 -14.87 -15.52
C LYS A 172 -22.95 -15.36 -16.86
N ASP A 173 -23.22 -14.40 -17.75
CA ASP A 173 -23.90 -14.63 -19.03
C ASP A 173 -22.90 -14.63 -20.21
N MET A 174 -21.61 -14.43 -19.93
CA MET A 174 -20.58 -14.42 -20.94
C MET A 174 -20.21 -15.84 -21.40
N ASP A 175 -19.92 -15.99 -22.69
CA ASP A 175 -19.25 -17.17 -23.18
C ASP A 175 -17.83 -17.31 -22.59
N ARG A 176 -17.30 -18.54 -22.58
CA ARG A 176 -16.05 -18.87 -21.91
C ARG A 176 -14.84 -18.14 -22.50
N GLU A 177 -14.85 -17.78 -23.76
CA GLU A 177 -13.74 -17.09 -24.43
C GLU A 177 -13.74 -15.60 -24.06
N THR A 178 -14.89 -14.94 -24.14
CA THR A 178 -15.10 -13.55 -23.71
C THR A 178 -14.76 -13.37 -22.22
N PHE A 179 -15.18 -14.31 -21.37
CA PHE A 179 -14.83 -14.32 -19.96
C PHE A 179 -13.32 -14.34 -19.74
N ARG A 180 -12.58 -15.27 -20.37
CA ARG A 180 -11.12 -15.35 -20.26
C ARG A 180 -10.41 -14.11 -20.75
N TYR A 181 -10.90 -13.50 -21.80
CA TYR A 181 -10.37 -12.25 -22.34
C TYR A 181 -10.52 -11.10 -21.32
N ASN A 182 -11.70 -10.91 -20.75
CA ASN A 182 -11.96 -9.88 -19.75
C ASN A 182 -11.14 -10.06 -18.47
N VAL A 183 -10.97 -11.29 -18.02
CA VAL A 183 -10.09 -11.63 -16.91
C VAL A 183 -8.64 -11.24 -17.19
N LYS A 184 -8.13 -11.56 -18.39
CA LYS A 184 -6.78 -11.20 -18.80
C LYS A 184 -6.60 -9.68 -18.82
N LEU A 185 -7.54 -8.94 -19.40
CA LEU A 185 -7.53 -7.47 -19.40
C LEU A 185 -7.52 -6.91 -17.98
N SER A 186 -8.36 -7.41 -17.08
CA SER A 186 -8.41 -6.97 -15.68
C SER A 186 -7.07 -7.14 -14.97
N LYS A 187 -6.38 -8.28 -15.18
CA LYS A 187 -5.04 -8.53 -14.64
C LYS A 187 -3.99 -7.59 -15.23
N GLU A 188 -4.04 -7.34 -16.54
CA GLU A 188 -3.11 -6.42 -17.21
C GLU A 188 -3.30 -4.97 -16.71
N TYR A 189 -4.53 -4.53 -16.48
CA TYR A 189 -4.80 -3.22 -15.88
C TYR A 189 -4.25 -3.13 -14.46
N GLY A 190 -4.40 -4.16 -13.63
CA GLY A 190 -3.81 -4.22 -12.30
C GLY A 190 -2.28 -4.12 -12.33
N MET A 191 -1.61 -4.87 -13.22
CA MET A 191 -0.16 -4.83 -13.37
C MET A 191 0.36 -3.47 -13.87
N LYS A 192 -0.31 -2.84 -14.85
CA LYS A 192 0.08 -1.51 -15.35
C LYS A 192 0.00 -0.44 -14.28
N ARG A 193 -0.90 -0.55 -13.30
CA ARG A 193 -1.00 0.37 -12.16
C ARG A 193 0.15 0.19 -11.19
N LYS A 194 0.54 -1.06 -10.86
CA LYS A 194 1.70 -1.35 -10.01
C LYS A 194 2.99 -0.76 -10.58
N ILE A 195 3.11 -0.68 -11.91
CA ILE A 195 4.27 -0.07 -12.59
C ILE A 195 4.20 1.47 -12.55
N ARG A 196 2.99 2.06 -12.62
CA ARG A 196 2.78 3.51 -12.62
C ARG A 196 2.79 4.14 -11.23
N SER A 197 2.55 3.38 -10.18
CA SER A 197 2.70 3.83 -8.79
C SER A 197 4.17 3.91 -8.39
N LYS A 198 4.96 4.66 -9.16
CA LYS A 198 6.27 5.14 -8.72
C LYS A 198 6.01 6.35 -7.81
N PHE A 199 5.90 6.08 -6.52
CA PHE A 199 6.01 7.11 -5.50
C PHE A 199 7.48 7.35 -5.19
#